data_24e16d36a02f082a3c4c53eea4ca5ccf
#
_entry.id   24e16d36a02f082a3c4c53eea4ca5ccf
#
_cell.length_a   1.000
_cell.length_b   1.000
_cell.length_c   1.000
_cell.angle_alpha   90.00
_cell.angle_beta   90.00
_cell.angle_gamma   90.00
#
_symmetry.space_group_name_H-M   'P 1'
#
loop_
_entity.id
_entity.type
_entity.pdbx_description
1 polymer ?
#
loop_
_entity_poly.entity_id
_entity_poly.type
_entity_poly.pdbx_seq_one_letter_code
_entity_poly.pdbx_strand_id
1 'polypeptide(L)'
;PVVIEELKKKLFAIEKWVICAPEYNGSIPPILSNFIAWLSISGDDFRNLFNGQPIAIATFSGGVGLELLTSLRIQLVHLGSQVLGRQLLSSYSKPIDTKTIEDIIQRLLQMKKLKT
;
A
#
# COMPACT_ATOMS: atom_id res chain seq x y z
N PRO A 1 1.51 20.94 5.10
CA PRO A 1 0.81 21.60 3.98
C PRO A 1 -0.68 21.22 3.94
N VAL A 2 -1.50 22.14 3.51
CA VAL A 2 -2.96 21.96 3.45
C VAL A 2 -3.35 20.76 2.59
N VAL A 3 -2.67 20.55 1.48
CA VAL A 3 -2.92 19.42 0.57
C VAL A 3 -2.74 18.08 1.30
N ILE A 4 -1.71 17.96 2.10
CA ILE A 4 -1.42 16.72 2.85
C ILE A 4 -2.52 16.48 3.89
N GLU A 5 -2.97 17.50 4.59
CA GLU A 5 -4.04 17.38 5.58
C GLU A 5 -5.37 16.95 4.93
N GLU A 6 -5.68 17.49 3.76
CA GLU A 6 -6.89 17.10 3.02
C GLU A 6 -6.82 15.65 2.54
N LEU A 7 -5.68 15.23 2.00
CA LEU A 7 -5.46 13.86 1.55
C LEU A 7 -5.53 12.90 2.72
N LYS A 8 -4.94 13.27 3.84
CA LYS A 8 -4.98 12.47 5.07
C LYS A 8 -6.40 12.22 5.54
N LYS A 9 -7.24 13.26 5.54
CA LYS A 9 -8.66 13.11 5.89
C LYS A 9 -9.39 12.16 4.98
N LYS A 10 -9.17 12.27 3.66
CA LYS A 10 -9.80 11.40 2.68
C LYS A 10 -9.39 9.94 2.90
N LEU A 11 -8.10 9.69 3.10
CA LEU A 11 -7.58 8.35 3.32
C LEU A 11 -8.07 7.76 4.63
N PHE A 12 -8.17 8.58 5.67
CA PHE A 12 -8.65 8.14 6.99
C PHE A 12 -10.10 7.63 6.93
N ALA A 13 -10.90 8.20 6.03
CA ALA A 13 -12.29 7.78 5.85
C ALA A 13 -12.45 6.46 5.10
N ILE A 14 -11.37 5.95 4.49
CA ILE A 14 -11.39 4.71 3.70
C ILE A 14 -10.79 3.58 4.53
N GLU A 15 -11.59 2.57 4.84
CA GLU A 15 -11.17 1.49 5.73
C GLU A 15 -10.09 0.57 5.15
N LYS A 16 -10.09 0.38 3.84
CA LYS A 16 -9.19 -0.57 3.17
C LYS A 16 -8.56 0.07 1.95
N TRP A 17 -7.26 -0.18 1.74
CA TRP A 17 -6.53 0.39 0.61
C TRP A 17 -5.91 -0.69 -0.28
N VAL A 18 -5.82 -0.37 -1.56
CA VAL A 18 -4.95 -1.08 -2.50
C VAL A 18 -3.91 -0.08 -2.99
N ILE A 19 -2.65 -0.40 -2.80
CA ILE A 19 -1.55 0.42 -3.32
C ILE A 19 -0.97 -0.28 -4.53
N CYS A 20 -1.11 0.36 -5.69
CA CYS A 20 -0.52 -0.10 -6.94
C CYS A 20 0.61 0.84 -7.33
N ALA A 21 1.79 0.32 -7.53
CA ALA A 21 2.95 1.14 -7.86
C ALA A 21 3.87 0.45 -8.87
N PRO A 22 4.49 1.20 -9.80
CA PRO A 22 5.54 0.64 -10.65
C PRO A 22 6.85 0.51 -9.89
N GLU A 23 7.68 -0.43 -10.33
CA GLU A 23 9.04 -0.57 -9.80
C GLU A 23 9.97 0.42 -10.50
N TYR A 24 10.74 1.18 -9.70
CA TYR A 24 11.74 2.12 -10.19
C TYR A 24 13.10 1.68 -9.69
N ASN A 25 13.95 1.18 -10.59
CA ASN A 25 15.30 0.72 -10.24
C ASN A 25 15.31 -0.27 -9.05
N GLY A 26 14.39 -1.22 -9.07
CA GLY A 26 14.27 -2.22 -8.01
C GLY A 26 13.66 -1.71 -6.72
N SER A 27 13.03 -0.54 -6.73
CA SER A 27 12.51 0.06 -5.50
C SER A 27 11.20 0.82 -5.71
N ILE A 28 10.74 1.46 -4.64
CA ILE A 28 9.52 2.26 -4.59
C ILE A 28 9.72 3.54 -5.38
N PRO A 29 8.75 3.98 -6.21
CA PRO A 29 8.84 5.26 -6.88
C PRO A 29 9.03 6.41 -5.88
N PRO A 30 9.90 7.38 -6.16
CA PRO A 30 10.14 8.48 -5.22
C PRO A 30 8.88 9.23 -4.81
N ILE A 31 7.93 9.41 -5.72
CA ILE A 31 6.67 10.09 -5.41
C ILE A 31 5.87 9.36 -4.33
N LEU A 32 5.82 8.03 -4.40
CA LEU A 32 5.12 7.23 -3.39
C LEU A 32 5.83 7.27 -2.05
N SER A 33 7.14 7.10 -2.06
CA SER A 33 7.95 7.17 -0.85
C SER A 33 7.82 8.53 -0.17
N ASN A 34 7.87 9.61 -0.95
CA ASN A 34 7.68 10.96 -0.45
C ASN A 34 6.27 11.18 0.12
N PHE A 35 5.25 10.67 -0.56
CA PHE A 35 3.87 10.77 -0.10
C PHE A 35 3.67 10.07 1.24
N ILE A 36 4.17 8.84 1.36
CA ILE A 36 4.10 8.08 2.62
C ILE A 36 4.83 8.82 3.73
N ALA A 37 6.00 9.40 3.43
CA ALA A 37 6.76 10.17 4.41
C ALA A 37 5.96 11.35 4.94
N TRP A 38 5.34 12.12 4.06
CA TRP A 38 4.51 13.26 4.48
C TRP A 38 3.32 12.83 5.31
N LEU A 39 2.61 11.76 4.89
CA LEU A 39 1.44 11.26 5.61
C LEU A 39 1.79 10.71 7.00
N SER A 40 2.96 10.12 7.13
CA SER A 40 3.36 9.44 8.38
C SER A 40 3.94 10.36 9.44
N ILE A 41 4.25 11.62 9.11
CA ILE A 41 4.83 12.57 10.05
C ILE A 41 3.94 13.77 10.35
N SER A 42 2.80 13.89 9.68
CA SER A 42 1.91 15.06 9.79
C SER A 42 0.95 14.94 10.95
N GLY A 43 0.86 15.99 11.78
CA GLY A 43 -0.12 16.10 12.86
C GLY A 43 0.26 15.34 14.12
N ASP A 44 -0.55 15.53 15.17
CA ASP A 44 -0.33 14.88 16.47
C ASP A 44 -0.68 13.39 16.44
N ASP A 45 -1.52 12.98 15.49
CA ASP A 45 -1.99 11.62 15.31
C ASP A 45 -1.33 10.91 14.12
N PHE A 46 -0.10 11.26 13.82
CA PHE A 46 0.61 10.85 12.61
C PHE A 46 0.67 9.33 12.41
N ARG A 47 0.58 8.54 13.48
CA ARG A 47 0.62 7.08 13.39
C ARG A 47 -0.74 6.46 13.09
N ASN A 48 -1.82 7.18 13.35
CA ASN A 48 -3.18 6.60 13.28
C ASN A 48 -3.62 6.25 11.87
N LEU A 49 -3.12 6.95 10.87
CA LEU A 49 -3.51 6.69 9.48
C LEU A 49 -3.08 5.30 9.03
N PHE A 50 -1.84 4.92 9.29
CA PHE A 50 -1.28 3.64 8.86
C PHE A 50 -1.48 2.52 9.87
N ASN A 51 -1.60 2.86 11.16
CA ASN A 51 -1.66 1.84 12.21
C ASN A 51 -2.93 1.01 12.10
N GLY A 52 -2.75 -0.30 11.95
CA GLY A 52 -3.86 -1.24 11.81
C GLY A 52 -4.62 -1.15 10.49
N GLN A 53 -4.16 -0.32 9.54
CA GLN A 53 -4.83 -0.13 8.25
C GLN A 53 -4.68 -1.35 7.36
N PRO A 54 -5.80 -1.96 6.88
CA PRO A 54 -5.73 -3.05 5.91
C PRO A 54 -5.29 -2.55 4.55
N ILE A 55 -4.23 -3.16 4.00
CA ILE A 55 -3.65 -2.75 2.72
C ILE A 55 -3.28 -3.98 1.88
N ALA A 56 -3.72 -4.01 0.63
CA ALA A 56 -3.19 -4.92 -0.37
C ALA A 56 -2.22 -4.17 -1.27
N ILE A 57 -1.17 -4.84 -1.71
CA ILE A 57 -0.15 -4.23 -2.56
C ILE A 57 -0.05 -4.94 -3.90
N ALA A 58 0.24 -4.16 -4.94
CA ALA A 58 0.26 -4.65 -6.31
C ALA A 58 1.30 -3.88 -7.13
N THR A 59 1.88 -4.56 -8.12
CA THR A 59 2.76 -3.92 -9.08
C THR A 59 2.60 -4.55 -10.45
N PHE A 60 2.81 -3.73 -11.49
CA PHE A 60 3.16 -4.19 -12.82
C PHE A 60 4.58 -3.69 -13.12
N SER A 61 5.50 -4.60 -13.44
CA SER A 61 6.91 -4.26 -13.65
C SER A 61 7.40 -4.87 -14.96
N GLY A 62 8.27 -4.14 -15.65
CA GLY A 62 9.01 -4.70 -16.79
C GLY A 62 10.07 -5.69 -16.39
N GLY A 63 10.46 -5.69 -15.11
CA GLY A 63 11.38 -6.66 -14.50
C GLY A 63 10.62 -7.65 -13.63
N VAL A 64 11.18 -7.98 -12.46
CA VAL A 64 10.59 -8.96 -11.55
C VAL A 64 9.49 -8.36 -10.67
N GLY A 65 9.65 -7.12 -10.23
CA GLY A 65 8.68 -6.44 -9.37
C GLY A 65 8.70 -6.83 -7.90
N LEU A 66 9.32 -7.95 -7.57
CA LEU A 66 9.33 -8.47 -6.19
C LEU A 66 10.06 -7.55 -5.22
N GLU A 67 11.10 -6.88 -5.68
CA GLU A 67 11.88 -5.96 -4.83
C GLU A 67 11.04 -4.75 -4.40
N LEU A 68 10.24 -4.20 -5.30
CA LEU A 68 9.29 -3.13 -4.96
C LEU A 68 8.31 -3.62 -3.90
N LEU A 69 7.67 -4.75 -4.14
CA LEU A 69 6.66 -5.28 -3.23
C LEU A 69 7.25 -5.57 -1.86
N THR A 70 8.46 -6.12 -1.82
CA THR A 70 9.15 -6.41 -0.56
C THR A 70 9.46 -5.13 0.20
N SER A 71 10.01 -4.13 -0.48
CA SER A 71 10.35 -2.84 0.14
C SER A 71 9.10 -2.10 0.64
N LEU A 72 8.03 -2.11 -0.15
CA LEU A 72 6.77 -1.47 0.23
C LEU A 72 6.15 -2.16 1.43
N ARG A 73 6.15 -3.49 1.45
CA ARG A 73 5.65 -4.27 2.58
C ARG A 73 6.39 -3.95 3.87
N ILE A 74 7.72 -3.91 3.81
CA ILE A 74 8.55 -3.59 4.97
C ILE A 74 8.19 -2.21 5.52
N GLN A 75 8.06 -1.22 4.65
CA GLN A 75 7.74 0.15 5.06
C GLN A 75 6.35 0.23 5.71
N LEU A 76 5.34 -0.37 5.09
CA LEU A 76 3.97 -0.34 5.60
C LEU A 76 3.84 -1.10 6.92
N VAL A 77 4.48 -2.24 7.04
CA VAL A 77 4.49 -3.03 8.28
C VAL A 77 5.18 -2.25 9.39
N HIS A 78 6.28 -1.57 9.07
CA HIS A 78 6.96 -0.69 10.04
C HIS A 78 6.03 0.40 10.58
N LEU A 79 5.13 0.90 9.73
CA LEU A 79 4.14 1.91 10.12
C LEU A 79 2.91 1.31 10.84
N GLY A 80 2.88 0.00 11.05
CA GLY A 80 1.84 -0.69 11.77
C GLY A 80 0.66 -1.18 10.95
N SER A 81 0.73 -1.09 9.63
CA SER A 81 -0.36 -1.51 8.75
C SER A 81 -0.51 -3.02 8.69
N GLN A 82 -1.74 -3.47 8.43
CA GLN A 82 -2.06 -4.88 8.15
C GLN A 82 -1.92 -5.12 6.66
N VAL A 83 -0.74 -5.53 6.21
CA VAL A 83 -0.50 -5.77 4.78
C VAL A 83 -0.89 -7.19 4.44
N LEU A 84 -1.86 -7.35 3.52
CA LEU A 84 -2.34 -8.66 3.09
C LEU A 84 -1.18 -9.49 2.56
N GLY A 85 -1.10 -10.75 3.00
CA GLY A 85 -0.01 -11.65 2.61
C GLY A 85 0.03 -11.92 1.11
N ARG A 86 -1.13 -12.08 0.46
CA ARG A 86 -1.18 -12.27 -0.98
C ARG A 86 -1.08 -10.93 -1.70
N GLN A 87 -0.13 -10.83 -2.62
CA GLN A 87 0.14 -9.61 -3.37
C GLN A 87 0.04 -9.88 -4.87
N LEU A 88 -0.24 -8.83 -5.66
CA LEU A 88 -0.32 -8.94 -7.11
C LEU A 88 1.01 -8.55 -7.74
N LEU A 89 1.65 -9.52 -8.37
CA LEU A 89 2.87 -9.33 -9.15
C LEU A 89 2.55 -9.63 -10.59
N SER A 90 2.64 -8.64 -11.45
CA SER A 90 2.38 -8.76 -12.88
C SER A 90 3.52 -8.18 -13.71
N SER A 91 3.77 -8.76 -14.86
CA SER A 91 4.82 -8.33 -15.78
C SER A 91 4.43 -8.72 -17.19
N TYR A 92 5.26 -8.37 -18.18
CA TYR A 92 5.01 -8.79 -19.56
C TYR A 92 5.03 -10.32 -19.72
N SER A 93 5.86 -11.01 -18.95
CA SER A 93 5.93 -12.48 -18.97
C SER A 93 4.90 -13.14 -18.07
N LYS A 94 4.29 -12.39 -17.15
CA LYS A 94 3.27 -12.87 -16.23
C LYS A 94 2.08 -11.91 -16.24
N PRO A 95 1.14 -12.09 -17.17
CA PRO A 95 -0.02 -11.19 -17.27
C PRO A 95 -0.90 -11.22 -16.03
N ILE A 96 -1.70 -10.19 -15.86
CA ILE A 96 -2.67 -10.11 -14.76
C ILE A 96 -3.67 -11.26 -14.87
N ASP A 97 -3.85 -11.97 -13.76
CA ASP A 97 -4.84 -13.02 -13.63
C ASP A 97 -6.01 -12.47 -12.81
N THR A 98 -7.19 -12.41 -13.43
CA THR A 98 -8.40 -11.88 -12.77
C THR A 98 -8.79 -12.69 -11.53
N LYS A 99 -8.54 -13.99 -11.53
CA LYS A 99 -8.81 -14.84 -10.34
C LYS A 99 -7.94 -14.45 -9.16
N THR A 100 -6.69 -14.08 -9.42
CA THR A 100 -5.80 -13.58 -8.36
C THR A 100 -6.32 -12.27 -7.80
N ILE A 101 -6.76 -11.35 -8.66
CA ILE A 101 -7.34 -10.07 -8.23
C ILE A 101 -8.58 -10.32 -7.38
N GLU A 102 -9.49 -11.18 -7.83
CA GLU A 102 -10.71 -11.52 -7.08
C GLU A 102 -10.39 -12.07 -5.70
N ASP A 103 -9.42 -12.98 -5.60
CA ASP A 103 -9.03 -13.55 -4.32
C ASP A 103 -8.42 -12.50 -3.39
N ILE A 104 -7.57 -11.63 -3.90
CA ILE A 104 -6.97 -10.55 -3.12
C ILE A 104 -8.06 -9.62 -2.58
N ILE A 105 -8.99 -9.20 -3.42
CA ILE A 105 -10.09 -8.33 -3.01
C ILE A 105 -10.97 -9.01 -1.96
N GLN A 106 -11.31 -10.28 -2.14
CA GLN A 106 -12.11 -11.03 -1.19
C GLN A 106 -11.43 -11.13 0.18
N ARG A 107 -10.13 -11.37 0.19
CA ARG A 107 -9.36 -11.42 1.43
C ARG A 107 -9.30 -10.06 2.10
N LEU A 108 -9.07 -9.01 1.32
CA LEU A 108 -9.00 -7.63 1.82
C LEU A 108 -10.33 -7.20 2.43
N LEU A 109 -11.44 -7.56 1.81
CA LEU A 109 -12.79 -7.22 2.30
C LEU A 109 -13.10 -7.83 3.67
N GLN A 110 -12.44 -8.91 4.05
CA GLN A 110 -12.61 -9.55 5.36
C GLN A 110 -11.76 -8.94 6.46
N MET A 111 -10.81 -8.08 6.10
CA MET A 111 -9.96 -7.41 7.08
C MET A 111 -10.65 -6.17 7.62
N LYS A 112 -10.32 -5.79 8.84
CA LYS A 112 -10.85 -4.58 9.48
C LYS A 112 -9.72 -3.76 10.03
N LYS A 113 -9.88 -2.44 9.99
CA LYS A 113 -8.93 -1.54 10.63
C LYS A 113 -8.95 -1.80 12.14
N LEU A 114 -7.76 -1.93 12.72
CA LEU A 114 -7.63 -2.10 14.16
C LEU A 114 -7.97 -0.80 14.88
N LYS A 115 -8.69 -0.93 15.98
CA LYS A 115 -8.97 0.17 16.89
C LYS A 115 -7.91 0.14 17.99
N THR A 116 -7.08 1.14 18.01
CA THR A 116 -5.97 1.24 18.96
C THR A 116 -6.05 2.50 19.81
#